data_6805e66e7c1e02996c33d19bc546391a
#
_entry.id   6805e66e7c1e02996c33d19bc546391a
#
_cell.length_a   1.000
_cell.length_b   1.000
_cell.length_c   1.000
_cell.angle_alpha   90.00
_cell.angle_beta   90.00
_cell.angle_gamma   90.00
#
_symmetry.space_group_name_H-M   'P 1'
#
loop_
_entity.id
_entity.type
_entity.pdbx_description
1 polymer ?
#
loop_
_entity_poly.entity_id
_entity_poly.type
_entity_poly.pdbx_seq_one_letter_code
_entity_poly.pdbx_strand_id
1 'polypeptide(L)'
;MPTKSRSKAAAAAAVLAEVTAATANLSKYAAVTPTGKDYVVSDIALAAWGRKEIAVAEHEMPGLMAVRKKYGKEQPLKGIRITGSLHMTIQTAVLIETLTELGADVRWASCNIFSTQDHAAAAIAATGTPVFAWKGETLEEYWDLTLKAVTFPGKLGPQLVVDDGGDVTLLIHKGYEMEQGSKWAYEPETNHEVSIVKALLRRTAEERPGFWTKAAKAWKGVSEETTTGVHRLYQLAEQGQLLVPAINVNDSVTKSKFDNLYGCRESLADGLKRATDVMIAGKVAVVCGYGDVGKGSAHSLRAYGARVVVTEVDPINALQAAMEGFEVNTIESTLGVGDIYVTTTGNKDIITLKHMLAMKDQAIVCNIGHFDNEIQVEELKKCKGIRLENIKPQYDRYFLPGGKKSIYLLADGRLVNLGCATGHPSFVMSTSFTNQALAQIDLWQNKSSYKKTVYRLPKVLDEEVARLHLDKIGVKLTKLTKDQAEYLGIPVNGPYKPEHYRY
;
A
#
# COMPACT_ATOMS: atom_id res chain seq x y z
N MET A 1 29.31 -19.37 29.78
CA MET A 1 28.51 -19.42 28.54
C MET A 1 28.67 -18.13 27.75
N PRO A 2 29.48 -18.10 26.69
CA PRO A 2 29.53 -16.93 25.77
C PRO A 2 29.48 -17.33 24.28
N THR A 3 28.76 -18.39 23.90
CA THR A 3 28.79 -18.88 22.50
C THR A 3 27.62 -18.44 21.63
N LYS A 4 26.48 -18.03 22.19
CA LYS A 4 25.31 -17.59 21.41
C LYS A 4 25.39 -16.16 20.89
N SER A 5 26.16 -15.27 21.52
CA SER A 5 26.33 -13.87 21.10
C SER A 5 27.25 -13.72 19.87
N ARG A 6 28.29 -14.54 19.79
CA ARG A 6 29.23 -14.51 18.65
C ARG A 6 28.64 -15.02 17.34
N SER A 7 27.70 -15.97 17.39
CA SER A 7 27.04 -16.50 16.17
C SER A 7 26.05 -15.50 15.55
N LYS A 8 25.32 -14.75 16.38
CA LYS A 8 24.40 -13.70 15.90
C LYS A 8 25.13 -12.51 15.27
N ALA A 9 26.25 -12.09 15.86
CA ALA A 9 27.08 -11.03 15.33
C ALA A 9 27.77 -11.43 14.00
N ALA A 10 28.19 -12.67 13.87
CA ALA A 10 28.76 -13.20 12.63
C ALA A 10 27.71 -13.34 11.51
N ALA A 11 26.49 -13.77 11.83
CA ALA A 11 25.39 -13.82 10.87
C ALA A 11 24.95 -12.41 10.42
N ALA A 12 24.86 -11.47 11.34
CA ALA A 12 24.56 -10.06 11.01
C ALA A 12 25.66 -9.41 10.15
N ALA A 13 26.93 -9.76 10.40
CA ALA A 13 28.05 -9.27 9.59
C ALA A 13 28.05 -9.89 8.18
N ALA A 14 27.67 -11.15 8.03
CA ALA A 14 27.55 -11.82 6.73
C ALA A 14 26.41 -11.20 5.90
N VAL A 15 25.24 -10.99 6.50
CA VAL A 15 24.10 -10.29 5.86
C VAL A 15 24.48 -8.86 5.47
N LEU A 16 25.22 -8.15 6.33
CA LEU A 16 25.69 -6.80 6.04
C LEU A 16 26.69 -6.79 4.85
N ALA A 17 27.56 -7.79 4.74
CA ALA A 17 28.49 -7.92 3.62
C ALA A 17 27.77 -8.25 2.30
N GLU A 18 26.75 -9.11 2.32
CA GLU A 18 25.89 -9.42 1.16
C GLU A 18 25.12 -8.17 0.70
N VAL A 19 24.49 -7.45 1.63
CA VAL A 19 23.78 -6.20 1.33
C VAL A 19 24.71 -5.13 0.76
N THR A 20 25.93 -5.01 1.29
CA THR A 20 26.93 -4.06 0.78
C THR A 20 27.39 -4.47 -0.64
N ALA A 21 27.52 -5.75 -0.92
CA ALA A 21 27.87 -6.25 -2.24
C ALA A 21 26.72 -6.06 -3.25
N ALA A 22 25.47 -6.29 -2.84
CA ALA A 22 24.28 -6.05 -3.66
C ALA A 22 24.11 -4.55 -3.99
N THR A 23 24.29 -3.66 -3.00
CA THR A 23 24.23 -2.20 -3.23
C THR A 23 25.39 -1.67 -4.11
N ALA A 24 26.55 -2.30 -4.11
CA ALA A 24 27.65 -1.98 -5.04
C ALA A 24 27.34 -2.38 -6.50
N ASN A 25 26.46 -3.36 -6.71
CA ASN A 25 26.01 -3.80 -8.04
C ASN A 25 24.88 -2.95 -8.65
N LEU A 26 24.32 -1.98 -7.94
CA LEU A 26 23.31 -1.04 -8.47
C LEU A 26 23.82 -0.19 -9.65
N SER A 27 25.13 -0.15 -9.90
CA SER A 27 25.69 0.41 -11.13
C SER A 27 25.23 -0.28 -12.42
N LYS A 28 24.71 -1.52 -12.33
CA LYS A 28 24.13 -2.23 -13.48
C LYS A 28 22.85 -1.57 -14.02
N TYR A 29 22.07 -0.93 -13.14
CA TYR A 29 20.79 -0.30 -13.50
C TYR A 29 20.92 1.16 -13.92
N ALA A 30 22.06 1.79 -13.69
CA ALA A 30 22.42 3.05 -14.33
C ALA A 30 22.41 2.97 -15.88
N ALA A 31 22.46 1.76 -16.43
CA ALA A 31 22.40 1.52 -17.88
C ALA A 31 20.98 1.61 -18.46
N VAL A 32 19.93 1.53 -17.65
CA VAL A 32 18.52 1.59 -18.10
C VAL A 32 18.03 3.04 -18.18
N THR A 33 18.66 3.97 -17.44
CA THR A 33 18.31 5.39 -17.52
C THR A 33 19.19 6.08 -18.57
N PRO A 34 18.63 6.62 -19.65
CA PRO A 34 19.40 7.44 -20.58
C PRO A 34 20.09 8.58 -19.83
N THR A 35 21.38 8.75 -20.06
CA THR A 35 22.19 9.80 -19.42
C THR A 35 21.50 11.17 -19.48
N GLY A 36 21.19 11.75 -18.33
CA GLY A 36 20.64 13.09 -18.18
C GLY A 36 19.13 13.17 -17.83
N LYS A 37 18.44 12.04 -17.62
CA LYS A 37 17.04 12.04 -17.18
C LYS A 37 16.91 11.52 -15.74
N ASP A 38 16.10 12.19 -14.93
CA ASP A 38 15.89 11.90 -13.49
C ASP A 38 14.74 10.91 -13.30
N TYR A 39 14.91 9.67 -13.73
CA TYR A 39 13.98 8.57 -13.49
C TYR A 39 14.68 7.20 -13.57
N VAL A 40 14.07 6.16 -12.99
CA VAL A 40 14.48 4.77 -13.17
C VAL A 40 13.22 3.93 -13.36
N VAL A 41 13.03 3.39 -14.55
CA VAL A 41 11.88 2.55 -14.94
C VAL A 41 12.36 1.35 -15.76
N SER A 42 11.57 0.30 -15.84
CA SER A 42 11.93 -0.94 -16.54
C SER A 42 12.23 -0.70 -18.02
N ASP A 43 11.30 -0.10 -18.76
CA ASP A 43 11.44 0.21 -20.18
C ASP A 43 10.63 1.45 -20.54
N ILE A 44 11.33 2.53 -20.91
CA ILE A 44 10.70 3.80 -21.31
C ILE A 44 9.88 3.68 -22.62
N ALA A 45 10.16 2.68 -23.47
CA ALA A 45 9.42 2.45 -24.72
C ALA A 45 7.95 2.07 -24.48
N LEU A 46 7.62 1.63 -23.26
CA LEU A 46 6.23 1.32 -22.86
C LEU A 46 5.37 2.58 -22.65
N ALA A 47 5.94 3.78 -22.68
CA ALA A 47 5.25 5.03 -22.38
C ALA A 47 4.01 5.27 -23.25
N ALA A 48 4.07 4.97 -24.56
CA ALA A 48 2.94 5.17 -25.45
C ALA A 48 1.75 4.24 -25.13
N TRP A 49 2.02 3.03 -24.65
CA TRP A 49 0.97 2.13 -24.16
C TRP A 49 0.38 2.67 -22.85
N GLY A 50 1.23 2.98 -21.87
CA GLY A 50 0.78 3.52 -20.59
C GLY A 50 -0.09 4.78 -20.75
N ARG A 51 0.28 5.69 -21.66
CA ARG A 51 -0.52 6.89 -21.94
C ARG A 51 -1.95 6.58 -22.40
N LYS A 52 -2.15 5.54 -23.19
CA LYS A 52 -3.49 5.12 -23.64
C LYS A 52 -4.33 4.63 -22.46
N GLU A 53 -3.77 3.79 -21.60
CA GLU A 53 -4.49 3.29 -20.43
C GLU A 53 -4.76 4.40 -19.39
N ILE A 54 -3.82 5.33 -19.19
CA ILE A 54 -4.04 6.49 -18.32
C ILE A 54 -5.21 7.34 -18.83
N ALA A 55 -5.32 7.56 -20.15
CA ALA A 55 -6.45 8.30 -20.74
C ALA A 55 -7.81 7.60 -20.49
N VAL A 56 -7.83 6.26 -20.49
CA VAL A 56 -9.03 5.50 -20.12
C VAL A 56 -9.32 5.66 -18.62
N ALA A 57 -8.30 5.58 -17.77
CA ALA A 57 -8.45 5.74 -16.34
C ALA A 57 -8.94 7.14 -15.97
N GLU A 58 -8.45 8.20 -16.61
CA GLU A 58 -8.94 9.57 -16.39
C GLU A 58 -10.46 9.68 -16.60
N HIS A 59 -10.99 9.00 -17.62
CA HIS A 59 -12.44 8.96 -17.85
C HIS A 59 -13.19 8.28 -16.69
N GLU A 60 -12.60 7.28 -16.05
CA GLU A 60 -13.16 6.53 -14.94
C GLU A 60 -12.83 7.11 -13.54
N MET A 61 -12.06 8.21 -13.48
CA MET A 61 -11.63 8.85 -12.23
C MET A 61 -12.17 10.29 -12.07
N PRO A 62 -13.52 10.45 -12.00
CA PRO A 62 -14.16 11.75 -12.06
C PRO A 62 -13.78 12.69 -10.90
N GLY A 63 -13.47 12.14 -9.72
CA GLY A 63 -13.07 12.94 -8.56
C GLY A 63 -11.76 13.67 -8.80
N LEU A 64 -10.71 12.99 -9.28
CA LEU A 64 -9.43 13.63 -9.61
C LEU A 64 -9.57 14.63 -10.77
N MET A 65 -10.33 14.28 -11.80
CA MET A 65 -10.58 15.20 -12.92
C MET A 65 -11.33 16.46 -12.47
N ALA A 66 -12.26 16.34 -11.52
CA ALA A 66 -12.93 17.49 -10.92
C ALA A 66 -11.98 18.35 -10.07
N VAL A 67 -11.07 17.74 -9.33
CA VAL A 67 -10.01 18.44 -8.56
C VAL A 67 -9.10 19.21 -9.52
N ARG A 68 -8.63 18.62 -10.62
CA ARG A 68 -7.86 19.35 -11.65
C ARG A 68 -8.63 20.56 -12.17
N LYS A 69 -9.90 20.38 -12.56
CA LYS A 69 -10.75 21.45 -13.05
C LYS A 69 -10.96 22.57 -12.03
N LYS A 70 -11.14 22.22 -10.75
CA LYS A 70 -11.43 23.18 -9.67
C LYS A 70 -10.19 23.98 -9.27
N TYR A 71 -9.05 23.30 -9.10
CA TYR A 71 -7.86 23.89 -8.47
C TYR A 71 -6.68 24.08 -9.44
N GLY A 72 -6.70 23.49 -10.64
CA GLY A 72 -5.57 23.53 -11.58
C GLY A 72 -5.13 24.96 -11.96
N LYS A 73 -6.08 25.91 -12.09
CA LYS A 73 -5.74 27.30 -12.40
C LYS A 73 -5.08 28.03 -11.22
N GLU A 74 -5.48 27.71 -10.00
CA GLU A 74 -4.99 28.35 -8.76
C GLU A 74 -3.62 27.78 -8.33
N GLN A 75 -3.32 26.56 -8.74
CA GLN A 75 -2.11 25.84 -8.40
C GLN A 75 -1.76 25.89 -6.90
N PRO A 76 -2.63 25.39 -6.00
CA PRO A 76 -2.46 25.51 -4.54
C PRO A 76 -1.19 24.87 -4.00
N LEU A 77 -0.56 23.99 -4.77
CA LEU A 77 0.70 23.28 -4.43
C LEU A 77 1.91 23.79 -5.22
N LYS A 78 1.83 25.00 -5.80
CA LYS A 78 2.88 25.54 -6.66
C LYS A 78 4.26 25.54 -6.00
N GLY A 79 5.21 24.82 -6.62
CA GLY A 79 6.60 24.71 -6.17
C GLY A 79 6.80 23.89 -4.91
N ILE A 80 5.79 23.13 -4.48
CA ILE A 80 5.88 22.26 -3.30
C ILE A 80 6.41 20.90 -3.72
N ARG A 81 7.49 20.47 -3.06
CA ARG A 81 8.11 19.16 -3.28
C ARG A 81 7.28 18.08 -2.58
N ILE A 82 6.72 17.17 -3.38
CA ILE A 82 5.94 16.03 -2.90
C ILE A 82 6.65 14.74 -3.27
N THR A 83 6.99 13.93 -2.26
CA THR A 83 7.37 12.53 -2.48
C THR A 83 6.16 11.65 -2.33
N GLY A 84 5.91 10.77 -3.31
CA GLY A 84 4.98 9.68 -3.19
C GLY A 84 5.69 8.33 -3.05
N SER A 85 5.19 7.51 -2.15
CA SER A 85 5.50 6.09 -2.01
C SER A 85 4.18 5.33 -1.97
N LEU A 86 3.66 5.03 -3.14
CA LEU A 86 2.38 4.36 -3.34
C LEU A 86 2.44 3.58 -4.66
N HIS A 87 1.73 2.45 -4.73
CA HIS A 87 1.75 1.53 -5.88
C HIS A 87 1.75 2.26 -7.22
N MET A 88 2.79 2.09 -8.04
CA MET A 88 2.94 2.79 -9.32
C MET A 88 2.05 2.16 -10.40
N THR A 89 0.75 2.35 -10.28
CA THR A 89 -0.28 1.85 -11.20
C THR A 89 -0.74 2.92 -12.18
N ILE A 90 -1.59 2.54 -13.14
CA ILE A 90 -2.26 3.48 -14.05
C ILE A 90 -3.08 4.52 -13.27
N GLN A 91 -3.76 4.12 -12.21
CA GLN A 91 -4.57 5.02 -11.37
C GLN A 91 -3.68 6.02 -10.61
N THR A 92 -2.54 5.54 -10.13
CA THR A 92 -1.54 6.40 -9.48
C THR A 92 -0.93 7.41 -10.46
N ALA A 93 -0.78 7.04 -11.72
CA ALA A 93 -0.35 7.98 -12.75
C ALA A 93 -1.32 9.17 -12.87
N VAL A 94 -2.63 8.94 -12.78
CA VAL A 94 -3.63 10.01 -12.77
C VAL A 94 -3.50 10.90 -11.52
N LEU A 95 -3.20 10.33 -10.35
CA LEU A 95 -2.93 11.10 -9.13
C LEU A 95 -1.67 11.97 -9.28
N ILE A 96 -0.57 11.39 -9.77
CA ILE A 96 0.70 12.10 -10.00
C ILE A 96 0.48 13.30 -10.91
N GLU A 97 -0.19 13.10 -12.04
CA GLU A 97 -0.49 14.19 -12.98
C GLU A 97 -1.44 15.23 -12.37
N THR A 98 -2.37 14.80 -11.52
CA THR A 98 -3.23 15.73 -10.78
C THR A 98 -2.40 16.62 -9.85
N LEU A 99 -1.52 16.03 -9.03
CA LEU A 99 -0.64 16.80 -8.14
C LEU A 99 0.29 17.74 -8.92
N THR A 100 0.80 17.31 -10.07
CA THR A 100 1.64 18.13 -10.96
C THR A 100 0.83 19.30 -11.55
N GLU A 101 -0.42 19.07 -11.98
CA GLU A 101 -1.30 20.13 -12.48
C GLU A 101 -1.69 21.14 -11.39
N LEU A 102 -1.75 20.69 -10.14
CA LEU A 102 -1.91 21.56 -8.97
C LEU A 102 -0.62 22.35 -8.62
N GLY A 103 0.44 22.19 -9.41
CA GLY A 103 1.70 22.94 -9.32
C GLY A 103 2.80 22.28 -8.49
N ALA A 104 2.61 21.05 -8.01
CA ALA A 104 3.62 20.35 -7.21
C ALA A 104 4.82 19.90 -8.05
N ASP A 105 6.01 19.88 -7.41
CA ASP A 105 7.19 19.19 -7.87
C ASP A 105 7.19 17.78 -7.29
N VAL A 106 6.86 16.78 -8.11
CA VAL A 106 6.55 15.42 -7.68
C VAL A 106 7.69 14.46 -8.00
N ARG A 107 8.04 13.60 -7.05
CA ARG A 107 8.92 12.43 -7.22
C ARG A 107 8.22 11.20 -6.66
N TRP A 108 8.28 10.07 -7.36
CA TRP A 108 7.48 8.90 -7.00
C TRP A 108 8.26 7.60 -6.99
N ALA A 109 8.04 6.76 -5.96
CA ALA A 109 8.45 5.37 -5.90
C ALA A 109 7.22 4.48 -5.65
N SER A 110 7.32 3.19 -5.92
CA SER A 110 6.30 2.23 -5.49
C SER A 110 6.44 1.92 -4.01
N CYS A 111 5.37 1.45 -3.37
CA CYS A 111 5.37 0.96 -1.99
C CYS A 111 5.39 -0.57 -1.91
N ASN A 112 5.58 -1.27 -3.04
CA ASN A 112 5.63 -2.72 -3.10
C ASN A 112 6.40 -3.20 -4.34
N ILE A 113 7.25 -4.19 -4.17
CA ILE A 113 8.15 -4.72 -5.21
C ILE A 113 7.43 -5.39 -6.40
N PHE A 114 6.17 -5.78 -6.27
CA PHE A 114 5.41 -6.47 -7.34
C PHE A 114 4.23 -5.66 -7.90
N SER A 115 3.95 -4.47 -7.37
CA SER A 115 2.72 -3.74 -7.71
C SER A 115 2.85 -2.77 -8.87
N THR A 116 4.06 -2.41 -9.28
CA THR A 116 4.29 -1.47 -10.39
C THR A 116 3.73 -2.01 -11.71
N GLN A 117 3.03 -1.15 -12.45
CA GLN A 117 2.73 -1.35 -13.84
C GLN A 117 3.77 -0.59 -14.68
N ASP A 118 4.70 -1.31 -15.30
CA ASP A 118 5.89 -0.72 -15.95
C ASP A 118 5.52 0.31 -17.02
N HIS A 119 4.43 0.10 -17.75
CA HIS A 119 3.93 1.05 -18.74
C HIS A 119 3.35 2.33 -18.12
N ALA A 120 2.81 2.27 -16.89
CA ALA A 120 2.38 3.44 -16.14
C ALA A 120 3.59 4.27 -15.69
N ALA A 121 4.60 3.61 -15.11
CA ALA A 121 5.85 4.24 -14.72
C ALA A 121 6.55 4.92 -15.91
N ALA A 122 6.64 4.22 -17.03
CA ALA A 122 7.22 4.75 -18.27
C ALA A 122 6.45 5.96 -18.80
N ALA A 123 5.11 5.92 -18.79
CA ALA A 123 4.28 7.04 -19.27
C ALA A 123 4.50 8.31 -18.46
N ILE A 124 4.57 8.21 -17.14
CA ILE A 124 4.82 9.36 -16.27
C ILE A 124 6.28 9.85 -16.39
N ALA A 125 7.26 8.96 -16.41
CA ALA A 125 8.66 9.33 -16.64
C ALA A 125 8.85 10.07 -17.97
N ALA A 126 8.15 9.68 -19.02
CA ALA A 126 8.20 10.32 -20.33
C ALA A 126 7.66 11.77 -20.33
N THR A 127 6.80 12.16 -19.38
CA THR A 127 6.36 13.54 -19.21
C THR A 127 7.41 14.44 -18.53
N GLY A 128 8.49 13.84 -18.00
CA GLY A 128 9.51 14.53 -17.24
C GLY A 128 9.30 14.49 -15.72
N THR A 129 8.23 13.87 -15.24
CA THR A 129 8.03 13.66 -13.80
C THR A 129 8.91 12.48 -13.32
N PRO A 130 9.78 12.67 -12.31
CA PRO A 130 10.65 11.63 -11.80
C PRO A 130 9.90 10.46 -11.18
N VAL A 131 10.08 9.27 -11.74
CA VAL A 131 9.53 8.00 -11.25
C VAL A 131 10.66 6.99 -11.08
N PHE A 132 10.66 6.29 -9.96
CA PHE A 132 11.67 5.30 -9.57
C PHE A 132 10.95 4.01 -9.17
N ALA A 133 10.54 3.21 -10.14
CA ALA A 133 9.79 1.99 -9.90
C ALA A 133 9.78 1.05 -11.11
N TRP A 134 9.85 -0.27 -10.86
CA TRP A 134 9.52 -1.32 -11.82
C TRP A 134 8.94 -2.55 -11.14
N LYS A 135 8.31 -3.42 -11.88
CA LYS A 135 7.74 -4.66 -11.35
C LYS A 135 8.83 -5.72 -11.17
N GLY A 136 8.98 -6.22 -9.94
CA GLY A 136 9.96 -7.26 -9.62
C GLY A 136 11.28 -6.71 -9.08
N GLU A 137 11.24 -5.57 -8.42
CA GLU A 137 12.37 -5.03 -7.66
C GLU A 137 12.84 -6.03 -6.59
N THR A 138 14.15 -6.08 -6.33
CA THR A 138 14.65 -6.66 -5.08
C THR A 138 14.39 -5.69 -3.92
N LEU A 139 14.50 -6.15 -2.68
CA LEU A 139 14.33 -5.26 -1.52
C LEU A 139 15.40 -4.15 -1.48
N GLU A 140 16.62 -4.46 -1.89
CA GLU A 140 17.71 -3.48 -2.00
C GLU A 140 17.40 -2.39 -3.02
N GLU A 141 16.91 -2.79 -4.20
CA GLU A 141 16.49 -1.87 -5.25
C GLU A 141 15.33 -0.99 -4.78
N TYR A 142 14.31 -1.61 -4.19
CA TYR A 142 13.14 -0.93 -3.63
C TYR A 142 13.52 0.21 -2.68
N TRP A 143 14.36 -0.06 -1.69
CA TRP A 143 14.77 0.95 -0.71
C TRP A 143 15.70 2.02 -1.31
N ASP A 144 16.55 1.67 -2.28
CA ASP A 144 17.37 2.65 -3.00
C ASP A 144 16.52 3.58 -3.88
N LEU A 145 15.50 3.05 -4.55
CA LEU A 145 14.56 3.82 -5.35
C LEU A 145 13.66 4.72 -4.49
N THR A 146 13.25 4.24 -3.33
CA THR A 146 12.56 5.06 -2.33
C THR A 146 13.44 6.23 -1.88
N LEU A 147 14.73 6.01 -1.61
CA LEU A 147 15.67 7.09 -1.31
C LEU A 147 15.81 8.10 -2.47
N LYS A 148 15.78 7.62 -3.72
CA LYS A 148 15.82 8.51 -4.90
C LYS A 148 14.56 9.38 -4.97
N ALA A 149 13.38 8.84 -4.66
CA ALA A 149 12.15 9.61 -4.60
C ALA A 149 12.13 10.64 -3.46
N VAL A 150 12.76 10.35 -2.33
CA VAL A 150 12.92 11.28 -1.19
C VAL A 150 13.93 12.39 -1.49
N THR A 151 14.82 12.19 -2.47
CA THR A 151 15.93 13.12 -2.76
C THR A 151 15.62 14.02 -3.94
N PHE A 152 15.32 15.28 -3.70
CA PHE A 152 15.12 16.30 -4.72
C PHE A 152 16.47 16.93 -5.18
N PRO A 153 16.50 17.61 -6.34
CA PRO A 153 17.68 18.37 -6.78
C PRO A 153 18.22 19.28 -5.68
N GLY A 154 19.55 19.42 -5.62
CA GLY A 154 20.20 20.16 -4.54
C GLY A 154 20.26 19.41 -3.19
N LYS A 155 20.02 18.09 -3.20
CA LYS A 155 19.99 17.24 -2.00
C LYS A 155 18.94 17.71 -0.96
N LEU A 156 17.79 18.15 -1.46
CA LEU A 156 16.65 18.58 -0.63
C LEU A 156 15.73 17.38 -0.35
N GLY A 157 15.05 17.42 0.81
CA GLY A 157 13.98 16.49 1.14
C GLY A 157 12.60 17.01 0.68
N PRO A 158 11.54 16.17 0.78
CA PRO A 158 10.17 16.57 0.49
C PRO A 158 9.64 17.62 1.48
N GLN A 159 8.60 18.35 1.07
CA GLN A 159 7.82 19.20 1.95
C GLN A 159 6.50 18.54 2.36
N LEU A 160 5.97 17.70 1.50
CA LEU A 160 4.82 16.84 1.78
C LEU A 160 5.12 15.41 1.31
N VAL A 161 4.42 14.45 1.90
CA VAL A 161 4.54 13.03 1.55
C VAL A 161 3.15 12.44 1.34
N VAL A 162 2.99 11.67 0.27
CA VAL A 162 1.90 10.71 0.06
C VAL A 162 2.50 9.34 0.33
N ASP A 163 2.08 8.68 1.40
CA ASP A 163 2.64 7.39 1.83
C ASP A 163 1.59 6.28 1.81
N ASP A 164 2.04 5.05 1.60
CA ASP A 164 1.21 3.85 1.64
C ASP A 164 2.01 2.72 2.32
N GLY A 165 1.73 2.53 3.61
CA GLY A 165 2.48 1.65 4.51
C GLY A 165 3.53 2.37 5.36
N GLY A 166 3.77 3.65 5.11
CA GLY A 166 4.62 4.51 5.93
C GLY A 166 6.12 4.30 5.74
N ASP A 167 6.59 3.90 4.56
CA ASP A 167 8.01 3.61 4.34
C ASP A 167 8.86 4.88 4.16
N VAL A 168 8.36 5.90 3.46
CA VAL A 168 9.02 7.22 3.42
C VAL A 168 8.99 7.86 4.81
N THR A 169 7.88 7.76 5.51
CA THR A 169 7.74 8.18 6.91
C THR A 169 8.79 7.53 7.79
N LEU A 170 8.98 6.20 7.68
CA LEU A 170 10.00 5.45 8.40
C LEU A 170 11.42 5.97 8.10
N LEU A 171 11.75 6.13 6.82
CA LEU A 171 13.08 6.59 6.43
C LEU A 171 13.41 7.97 7.01
N ILE A 172 12.48 8.93 6.92
CA ILE A 172 12.71 10.29 7.42
C ILE A 172 12.83 10.28 8.95
N HIS A 173 11.96 9.54 9.68
CA HIS A 173 12.04 9.43 11.14
C HIS A 173 13.34 8.76 11.60
N LYS A 174 13.65 7.57 11.08
CA LYS A 174 14.84 6.81 11.48
C LYS A 174 16.14 7.48 11.06
N GLY A 175 16.15 8.12 9.90
CA GLY A 175 17.29 8.93 9.46
C GLY A 175 17.52 10.14 10.35
N TYR A 176 16.44 10.85 10.71
CA TYR A 176 16.52 11.97 11.66
C TYR A 176 16.98 11.51 13.03
N GLU A 177 16.36 10.48 13.62
CA GLU A 177 16.76 9.91 14.91
C GLU A 177 18.24 9.53 14.93
N MET A 178 18.75 8.90 13.88
CA MET A 178 20.14 8.50 13.75
C MET A 178 21.08 9.72 13.74
N GLU A 179 20.76 10.77 13.00
CA GLU A 179 21.54 12.02 12.98
C GLU A 179 21.44 12.81 14.30
N GLN A 180 20.40 12.54 15.13
CA GLN A 180 20.30 13.05 16.51
C GLN A 180 20.99 12.14 17.54
N GLY A 181 21.71 11.10 17.10
CA GLY A 181 22.53 10.26 17.98
C GLY A 181 21.90 8.91 18.37
N SER A 182 20.75 8.54 17.79
CA SER A 182 20.19 7.19 17.99
C SER A 182 21.14 6.13 17.46
N LYS A 183 21.31 5.04 18.20
CA LYS A 183 22.15 3.90 17.83
C LYS A 183 21.40 2.81 17.06
N TRP A 184 20.08 2.93 16.88
CA TRP A 184 19.24 1.91 16.26
C TRP A 184 19.79 1.42 14.91
N ALA A 185 20.27 2.32 14.06
CA ALA A 185 20.81 1.95 12.75
C ALA A 185 22.12 1.14 12.84
N TYR A 186 22.78 1.12 13.98
CA TYR A 186 24.06 0.42 14.23
C TYR A 186 23.89 -0.87 15.07
N GLU A 187 22.69 -1.13 15.56
CA GLU A 187 22.40 -2.36 16.31
C GLU A 187 22.28 -3.56 15.38
N PRO A 188 22.71 -4.77 15.84
CA PRO A 188 22.54 -5.99 15.07
C PRO A 188 21.07 -6.24 14.71
N GLU A 189 20.83 -6.78 13.52
CA GLU A 189 19.51 -7.07 12.99
C GLU A 189 19.46 -8.45 12.35
N THR A 190 18.36 -9.16 12.54
CA THR A 190 18.11 -10.47 11.94
C THR A 190 17.05 -10.44 10.85
N ASN A 191 16.23 -9.39 10.82
CA ASN A 191 15.28 -9.18 9.74
C ASN A 191 16.02 -8.60 8.54
N HIS A 192 15.93 -9.26 7.40
CA HIS A 192 16.65 -8.90 6.19
C HIS A 192 16.31 -7.49 5.70
N GLU A 193 15.03 -7.17 5.59
CA GLU A 193 14.57 -5.87 5.12
C GLU A 193 14.98 -4.72 6.05
N VAL A 194 14.83 -4.90 7.36
CA VAL A 194 15.29 -3.91 8.36
C VAL A 194 16.80 -3.72 8.28
N SER A 195 17.57 -4.77 7.98
CA SER A 195 19.04 -4.67 7.80
C SER A 195 19.42 -3.80 6.60
N ILE A 196 18.66 -3.91 5.50
CA ILE A 196 18.81 -3.07 4.29
C ILE A 196 18.54 -1.61 4.63
N VAL A 197 17.42 -1.33 5.31
CA VAL A 197 17.06 0.04 5.74
C VAL A 197 18.17 0.64 6.61
N LYS A 198 18.66 -0.10 7.61
CA LYS A 198 19.77 0.35 8.47
C LYS A 198 21.05 0.67 7.67
N ALA A 199 21.40 -0.20 6.71
CA ALA A 199 22.54 0.02 5.83
C ALA A 199 22.37 1.27 4.94
N LEU A 200 21.18 1.45 4.35
CA LEU A 200 20.83 2.62 3.55
C LEU A 200 20.96 3.92 4.33
N LEU A 201 20.45 3.95 5.57
CA LEU A 201 20.51 5.14 6.42
C LEU A 201 21.94 5.51 6.76
N ARG A 202 22.80 4.54 7.13
CA ARG A 202 24.23 4.76 7.42
C ARG A 202 24.96 5.32 6.19
N ARG A 203 24.82 4.65 5.04
CA ARG A 203 25.40 5.09 3.76
C ARG A 203 24.99 6.53 3.42
N THR A 204 23.70 6.85 3.56
CA THR A 204 23.18 8.18 3.26
C THR A 204 23.79 9.25 4.19
N ALA A 205 23.94 8.94 5.48
CA ALA A 205 24.55 9.87 6.43
C ALA A 205 26.04 10.09 6.17
N GLU A 206 26.76 9.08 5.72
CA GLU A 206 28.19 9.19 5.32
C GLU A 206 28.35 10.02 4.04
N GLU A 207 27.55 9.74 3.00
CA GLU A 207 27.61 10.44 1.71
C GLU A 207 27.04 11.86 1.73
N ARG A 208 26.09 12.10 2.64
CA ARG A 208 25.28 13.33 2.71
C ARG A 208 25.03 13.75 4.17
N PRO A 209 26.06 14.14 4.93
CA PRO A 209 25.89 14.51 6.34
C PRO A 209 24.82 15.59 6.55
N GLY A 210 23.89 15.35 7.50
CA GLY A 210 22.80 16.27 7.81
C GLY A 210 21.62 16.24 6.81
N PHE A 211 21.59 15.30 5.89
CA PHE A 211 20.49 15.17 4.91
C PHE A 211 19.15 14.91 5.58
N TRP A 212 19.10 13.95 6.50
CA TRP A 212 17.86 13.57 7.18
C TRP A 212 17.31 14.67 8.10
N THR A 213 18.20 15.36 8.80
CA THR A 213 17.84 16.52 9.61
C THR A 213 17.25 17.65 8.78
N LYS A 214 17.82 17.91 7.59
CA LYS A 214 17.30 18.91 6.66
C LYS A 214 15.96 18.47 6.06
N ALA A 215 15.83 17.19 5.70
CA ALA A 215 14.58 16.62 5.18
C ALA A 215 13.47 16.72 6.21
N ALA A 216 13.71 16.27 7.45
CA ALA A 216 12.74 16.37 8.55
C ALA A 216 12.31 17.83 8.84
N LYS A 217 13.25 18.79 8.78
CA LYS A 217 12.93 20.22 8.96
C LYS A 217 12.09 20.80 7.83
N ALA A 218 12.33 20.36 6.60
CA ALA A 218 11.58 20.79 5.41
C ALA A 218 10.17 20.20 5.38
N TRP A 219 10.01 18.99 5.88
CA TRP A 219 8.76 18.21 5.87
C TRP A 219 7.67 18.88 6.70
N LYS A 220 6.45 18.98 6.17
CA LYS A 220 5.32 19.72 6.77
C LYS A 220 4.07 18.87 6.99
N GLY A 221 4.01 17.68 6.38
CA GLY A 221 2.88 16.79 6.56
C GLY A 221 2.96 15.55 5.70
N VAL A 222 2.20 14.54 6.10
CA VAL A 222 2.03 13.27 5.40
C VAL A 222 0.55 12.90 5.32
N SER A 223 0.13 12.33 4.20
CA SER A 223 -1.14 11.62 4.08
C SER A 223 -0.87 10.14 3.86
N GLU A 224 -1.57 9.30 4.61
CA GLU A 224 -1.35 7.84 4.64
C GLU A 224 -2.57 7.09 4.09
N GLU A 225 -2.31 6.19 3.14
CA GLU A 225 -3.33 5.45 2.39
C GLU A 225 -3.84 4.20 3.12
N THR A 226 -2.99 3.52 3.90
CA THR A 226 -3.32 2.17 4.37
C THR A 226 -3.29 2.00 5.89
N THR A 227 -4.08 1.04 6.38
CA THR A 227 -4.25 0.74 7.82
C THR A 227 -2.91 0.55 8.55
N THR A 228 -1.94 -0.13 7.93
CA THR A 228 -0.66 -0.44 8.59
C THR A 228 0.20 0.82 8.78
N GLY A 229 0.25 1.70 7.77
CA GLY A 229 0.94 2.97 7.89
C GLY A 229 0.26 3.89 8.90
N VAL A 230 -1.07 3.93 8.91
CA VAL A 230 -1.87 4.66 9.92
C VAL A 230 -1.55 4.18 11.33
N HIS A 231 -1.46 2.86 11.55
CA HIS A 231 -1.09 2.32 12.87
C HIS A 231 0.31 2.79 13.31
N ARG A 232 1.28 2.79 12.39
CA ARG A 232 2.63 3.33 12.63
C ARG A 232 2.59 4.82 13.00
N LEU A 233 1.78 5.62 12.32
CA LEU A 233 1.62 7.05 12.63
C LEU A 233 1.01 7.28 14.02
N TYR A 234 0.00 6.52 14.41
CA TYR A 234 -0.57 6.60 15.76
C TYR A 234 0.44 6.23 16.82
N GLN A 235 1.22 5.17 16.63
CA GLN A 235 2.30 4.79 17.56
C GLN A 235 3.33 5.91 17.73
N LEU A 236 3.78 6.52 16.63
CA LEU A 236 4.71 7.66 16.68
C LEU A 236 4.09 8.87 17.40
N ALA A 237 2.81 9.14 17.19
CA ALA A 237 2.11 10.24 17.85
C ALA A 237 1.96 10.01 19.35
N GLU A 238 1.56 8.80 19.77
CA GLU A 238 1.43 8.41 21.19
C GLU A 238 2.77 8.49 21.94
N GLN A 239 3.86 8.16 21.26
CA GLN A 239 5.23 8.27 21.79
C GLN A 239 5.79 9.70 21.76
N GLY A 240 5.04 10.67 21.19
CA GLY A 240 5.51 12.04 21.01
C GLY A 240 6.66 12.18 20.00
N GLN A 241 6.85 11.19 19.12
CA GLN A 241 7.95 11.11 18.16
C GLN A 241 7.54 11.54 16.75
N LEU A 242 6.24 11.69 16.47
CA LEU A 242 5.77 12.11 15.15
C LEU A 242 6.31 13.50 14.80
N LEU A 243 7.04 13.60 13.69
CA LEU A 243 7.75 14.82 13.29
C LEU A 243 6.85 15.88 12.67
N VAL A 244 5.73 15.48 12.08
CA VAL A 244 4.81 16.34 11.30
C VAL A 244 3.35 15.95 11.56
N PRO A 245 2.36 16.80 11.25
CA PRO A 245 0.98 16.39 11.19
C PRO A 245 0.78 15.30 10.12
N ALA A 246 -0.11 14.36 10.41
CA ALA A 246 -0.47 13.29 9.50
C ALA A 246 -1.98 13.27 9.25
N ILE A 247 -2.42 13.11 8.00
CA ILE A 247 -3.82 12.83 7.65
C ILE A 247 -3.97 11.34 7.35
N ASN A 248 -4.78 10.68 8.16
CA ASN A 248 -5.21 9.31 7.95
C ASN A 248 -6.31 9.31 6.86
N VAL A 249 -5.91 9.08 5.62
CA VAL A 249 -6.84 8.95 4.48
C VAL A 249 -7.57 7.62 4.53
N ASN A 250 -6.92 6.55 5.03
CA ASN A 250 -7.54 5.23 5.11
C ASN A 250 -8.89 5.22 5.82
N ASP A 251 -9.05 6.04 6.87
CA ASP A 251 -10.29 6.08 7.67
C ASP A 251 -11.29 7.14 7.20
N SER A 252 -11.03 7.84 6.10
CA SER A 252 -12.07 8.56 5.37
C SER A 252 -13.14 7.57 4.92
N VAL A 253 -14.42 7.90 5.05
CA VAL A 253 -15.51 6.97 4.71
C VAL A 253 -15.47 6.63 3.22
N THR A 254 -15.24 7.64 2.38
CA THR A 254 -15.10 7.47 0.93
C THR A 254 -13.83 6.73 0.51
N LYS A 255 -12.93 6.40 1.46
CA LYS A 255 -11.82 5.48 1.23
C LYS A 255 -12.14 4.11 1.79
N SER A 256 -12.28 3.97 3.11
CA SER A 256 -12.39 2.66 3.77
C SER A 256 -13.62 1.85 3.34
N LYS A 257 -14.76 2.52 3.16
CA LYS A 257 -16.02 1.86 2.76
C LYS A 257 -16.16 1.69 1.24
N PHE A 258 -15.19 2.18 0.46
CA PHE A 258 -15.16 2.07 -1.01
C PHE A 258 -13.96 1.25 -1.47
N ASP A 259 -12.75 1.73 -1.28
CA ASP A 259 -11.51 1.07 -1.68
C ASP A 259 -11.35 -0.31 -1.00
N ASN A 260 -11.30 -0.33 0.34
CA ASN A 260 -11.08 -1.58 1.07
C ASN A 260 -12.22 -2.58 0.85
N LEU A 261 -13.46 -2.12 0.66
CA LEU A 261 -14.62 -2.97 0.45
C LEU A 261 -14.83 -3.32 -1.02
N TYR A 262 -15.18 -2.34 -1.85
CA TYR A 262 -15.52 -2.57 -3.26
C TYR A 262 -14.27 -2.86 -4.10
N GLY A 263 -13.13 -2.25 -3.78
CA GLY A 263 -11.88 -2.54 -4.46
C GLY A 263 -11.45 -3.98 -4.29
N CYS A 264 -11.47 -4.50 -3.06
CA CYS A 264 -11.16 -5.91 -2.81
C CYS A 264 -12.22 -6.87 -3.37
N ARG A 265 -13.50 -6.45 -3.40
CA ARG A 265 -14.57 -7.22 -4.01
C ARG A 265 -14.34 -7.49 -5.51
N GLU A 266 -13.79 -6.53 -6.23
CA GLU A 266 -13.46 -6.67 -7.65
C GLU A 266 -12.09 -7.36 -7.84
N SER A 267 -11.07 -6.89 -7.16
CA SER A 267 -9.67 -7.22 -7.46
C SER A 267 -9.20 -8.56 -6.91
N LEU A 268 -9.81 -9.10 -5.84
CA LEU A 268 -9.41 -10.42 -5.31
C LEU A 268 -9.61 -11.51 -6.34
N ALA A 269 -10.81 -11.60 -6.91
CA ALA A 269 -11.12 -12.61 -7.91
C ALA A 269 -10.29 -12.43 -9.18
N ASP A 270 -10.00 -11.18 -9.58
CA ASP A 270 -9.12 -10.89 -10.72
C ASP A 270 -7.70 -11.42 -10.47
N GLY A 271 -7.12 -11.18 -9.29
CA GLY A 271 -5.81 -11.72 -8.91
C GLY A 271 -5.77 -13.24 -8.92
N LEU A 272 -6.75 -13.89 -8.28
CA LEU A 272 -6.86 -15.35 -8.25
C LEU A 272 -6.99 -15.96 -9.64
N LYS A 273 -7.85 -15.41 -10.48
CA LYS A 273 -8.12 -15.93 -11.83
C LYS A 273 -6.94 -15.74 -12.78
N ARG A 274 -6.30 -14.57 -12.76
CA ARG A 274 -5.11 -14.32 -13.59
C ARG A 274 -3.92 -15.18 -13.15
N ALA A 275 -3.75 -15.39 -11.85
CA ALA A 275 -2.69 -16.26 -11.34
C ALA A 275 -2.92 -17.71 -11.72
N THR A 276 -4.09 -18.26 -11.43
CA THR A 276 -4.29 -19.71 -11.37
C THR A 276 -5.16 -20.27 -12.48
N ASP A 277 -6.00 -19.44 -13.09
CA ASP A 277 -7.03 -19.85 -14.07
C ASP A 277 -8.00 -20.94 -13.54
N VAL A 278 -8.10 -21.09 -12.22
CA VAL A 278 -8.99 -22.07 -11.62
C VAL A 278 -10.42 -21.57 -11.54
N MET A 279 -11.36 -22.47 -11.66
CA MET A 279 -12.78 -22.19 -11.43
C MET A 279 -13.02 -21.98 -9.92
N ILE A 280 -13.59 -20.83 -9.55
CA ILE A 280 -13.89 -20.49 -8.14
C ILE A 280 -15.20 -21.16 -7.67
N ALA A 281 -16.19 -21.28 -8.56
CA ALA A 281 -17.46 -21.89 -8.23
C ALA A 281 -17.31 -23.31 -7.66
N GLY A 282 -18.07 -23.59 -6.60
CA GLY A 282 -18.07 -24.90 -5.92
C GLY A 282 -16.90 -25.15 -4.97
N LYS A 283 -15.87 -24.28 -4.97
CA LYS A 283 -14.74 -24.40 -4.04
C LYS A 283 -15.13 -23.91 -2.63
N VAL A 284 -14.43 -24.44 -1.64
CA VAL A 284 -14.47 -23.89 -0.27
C VAL A 284 -13.39 -22.81 -0.18
N ALA A 285 -13.81 -21.57 0.04
CA ALA A 285 -12.91 -20.43 0.20
C ALA A 285 -12.95 -19.94 1.65
N VAL A 286 -11.77 -19.88 2.28
CA VAL A 286 -11.60 -19.44 3.67
C VAL A 286 -11.05 -18.01 3.64
N VAL A 287 -11.81 -17.07 4.17
CA VAL A 287 -11.43 -15.66 4.29
C VAL A 287 -11.08 -15.39 5.75
N CYS A 288 -9.81 -15.09 6.00
CA CYS A 288 -9.32 -14.81 7.34
C CYS A 288 -9.44 -13.30 7.64
N GLY A 289 -10.44 -12.93 8.44
CA GLY A 289 -10.81 -11.57 8.77
C GLY A 289 -12.12 -11.13 8.10
N TYR A 290 -12.92 -10.28 8.79
CA TYR A 290 -14.18 -9.71 8.28
C TYR A 290 -14.29 -8.20 8.54
N GLY A 291 -13.15 -7.49 8.54
CA GLY A 291 -13.08 -6.03 8.37
C GLY A 291 -13.51 -5.64 6.94
N ASP A 292 -13.31 -4.39 6.53
CA ASP A 292 -13.75 -3.93 5.21
C ASP A 292 -13.13 -4.75 4.05
N VAL A 293 -11.83 -5.06 4.13
CA VAL A 293 -11.13 -5.93 3.18
C VAL A 293 -11.72 -7.35 3.16
N GLY A 294 -11.95 -7.93 4.35
CA GLY A 294 -12.53 -9.26 4.50
C GLY A 294 -13.96 -9.34 3.96
N LYS A 295 -14.79 -8.32 4.23
CA LYS A 295 -16.15 -8.20 3.68
C LYS A 295 -16.13 -8.19 2.15
N GLY A 296 -15.30 -7.32 1.55
CA GLY A 296 -15.13 -7.28 0.11
C GLY A 296 -14.70 -8.63 -0.46
N SER A 297 -13.69 -9.25 0.15
CA SER A 297 -13.15 -10.55 -0.25
C SER A 297 -14.17 -11.69 -0.17
N ALA A 298 -14.90 -11.79 0.93
CA ALA A 298 -15.94 -12.80 1.13
C ALA A 298 -17.07 -12.66 0.11
N HIS A 299 -17.52 -11.42 -0.12
CA HIS A 299 -18.54 -11.13 -1.14
C HIS A 299 -18.05 -11.43 -2.56
N SER A 300 -16.77 -11.12 -2.88
CA SER A 300 -16.15 -11.47 -4.15
C SER A 300 -16.29 -12.97 -4.44
N LEU A 301 -15.77 -13.79 -3.53
CA LEU A 301 -15.73 -15.24 -3.71
C LEU A 301 -17.13 -15.87 -3.73
N ARG A 302 -18.05 -15.39 -2.90
CA ARG A 302 -19.46 -15.81 -2.91
C ARG A 302 -20.13 -15.48 -4.24
N ALA A 303 -19.88 -14.31 -4.81
CA ALA A 303 -20.46 -13.90 -6.09
C ALA A 303 -20.02 -14.82 -7.24
N TYR A 304 -18.80 -15.38 -7.16
CA TYR A 304 -18.32 -16.41 -8.11
C TYR A 304 -18.79 -17.83 -7.76
N GLY A 305 -19.63 -18.01 -6.76
CA GLY A 305 -20.22 -19.32 -6.41
C GLY A 305 -19.36 -20.20 -5.48
N ALA A 306 -18.40 -19.62 -4.79
CA ALA A 306 -17.68 -20.32 -3.73
C ALA A 306 -18.55 -20.50 -2.47
N ARG A 307 -18.30 -21.58 -1.72
CA ARG A 307 -18.76 -21.74 -0.35
C ARG A 307 -17.76 -21.05 0.56
N VAL A 308 -18.15 -19.92 1.13
CA VAL A 308 -17.23 -19.07 1.89
C VAL A 308 -17.35 -19.35 3.38
N VAL A 309 -16.20 -19.61 4.01
CA VAL A 309 -16.03 -19.68 5.46
C VAL A 309 -15.21 -18.47 5.90
N VAL A 310 -15.68 -17.76 6.90
CA VAL A 310 -14.98 -16.60 7.49
C VAL A 310 -14.34 -17.01 8.81
N THR A 311 -13.11 -16.58 9.06
CA THR A 311 -12.51 -16.64 10.40
C THR A 311 -12.37 -15.24 10.96
N GLU A 312 -12.72 -15.03 12.24
CA GLU A 312 -12.73 -13.68 12.82
C GLU A 312 -12.50 -13.74 14.33
N VAL A 313 -11.84 -12.73 14.86
CA VAL A 313 -11.57 -12.57 16.31
C VAL A 313 -12.48 -11.52 16.95
N ASP A 314 -12.96 -10.53 16.18
CA ASP A 314 -13.89 -9.52 16.64
C ASP A 314 -15.32 -10.09 16.63
N PRO A 315 -15.98 -10.18 17.81
CA PRO A 315 -17.33 -10.73 17.89
C PRO A 315 -18.37 -9.92 17.11
N ILE A 316 -18.17 -8.63 16.90
CA ILE A 316 -19.08 -7.78 16.11
C ILE A 316 -18.97 -8.14 14.64
N ASN A 317 -17.77 -8.22 14.10
CA ASN A 317 -17.54 -8.63 12.71
C ASN A 317 -17.96 -10.08 12.46
N ALA A 318 -17.69 -10.99 13.40
CA ALA A 318 -18.14 -12.38 13.33
C ALA A 318 -19.69 -12.47 13.28
N LEU A 319 -20.39 -11.70 14.12
CA LEU A 319 -21.84 -11.63 14.10
C LEU A 319 -22.38 -11.07 12.77
N GLN A 320 -21.74 -10.02 12.23
CA GLN A 320 -22.12 -9.48 10.92
C GLN A 320 -21.95 -10.53 9.82
N ALA A 321 -20.82 -11.25 9.78
CA ALA A 321 -20.59 -12.31 8.81
C ALA A 321 -21.67 -13.39 8.87
N ALA A 322 -22.06 -13.82 10.08
CA ALA A 322 -23.11 -14.80 10.29
C ALA A 322 -24.49 -14.27 9.83
N MET A 323 -24.82 -12.99 10.13
CA MET A 323 -26.08 -12.38 9.67
C MET A 323 -26.13 -12.23 8.14
N GLU A 324 -25.00 -12.08 7.48
CA GLU A 324 -24.92 -12.04 6.03
C GLU A 324 -24.89 -13.43 5.37
N GLY A 325 -25.04 -14.50 6.19
CA GLY A 325 -25.17 -15.89 5.73
C GLY A 325 -23.85 -16.58 5.41
N PHE A 326 -22.74 -16.11 5.93
CA PHE A 326 -21.47 -16.82 5.89
C PHE A 326 -21.35 -17.81 7.06
N GLU A 327 -20.71 -18.95 6.80
CA GLU A 327 -20.23 -19.79 7.88
C GLU A 327 -19.07 -19.06 8.59
N VAL A 328 -19.11 -19.00 9.93
CA VAL A 328 -18.01 -18.43 10.73
C VAL A 328 -17.42 -19.54 11.58
N ASN A 329 -16.12 -19.78 11.43
CA ASN A 329 -15.44 -20.90 12.09
C ASN A 329 -13.96 -20.58 12.32
N THR A 330 -13.19 -21.50 12.93
CA THR A 330 -11.72 -21.33 13.05
C THR A 330 -11.00 -21.86 11.82
N ILE A 331 -9.78 -21.40 11.58
CA ILE A 331 -8.98 -21.87 10.44
C ILE A 331 -8.70 -23.36 10.55
N GLU A 332 -8.46 -23.89 11.75
CA GLU A 332 -8.17 -25.29 12.00
C GLU A 332 -9.30 -26.22 11.51
N SER A 333 -10.54 -25.80 11.64
CA SER A 333 -11.70 -26.58 11.18
C SER A 333 -11.78 -26.71 9.65
N THR A 334 -11.06 -25.83 8.92
CA THR A 334 -11.10 -25.75 7.45
C THR A 334 -9.96 -26.46 6.75
N LEU A 335 -8.87 -26.84 7.46
CA LEU A 335 -7.61 -27.30 6.86
C LEU A 335 -7.75 -28.52 5.95
N GLY A 336 -8.69 -29.42 6.24
CA GLY A 336 -8.95 -30.61 5.42
C GLY A 336 -9.86 -30.38 4.22
N VAL A 337 -10.57 -29.24 4.15
CA VAL A 337 -11.64 -28.98 3.17
C VAL A 337 -11.43 -27.72 2.35
N GLY A 338 -10.71 -26.74 2.85
CA GLY A 338 -10.46 -25.46 2.17
C GLY A 338 -9.67 -25.62 0.88
N ASP A 339 -10.16 -25.03 -0.21
CA ASP A 339 -9.50 -24.96 -1.51
C ASP A 339 -8.68 -23.69 -1.69
N ILE A 340 -9.20 -22.57 -1.18
CA ILE A 340 -8.61 -21.24 -1.31
C ILE A 340 -8.58 -20.61 0.08
N TYR A 341 -7.42 -20.10 0.47
CA TYR A 341 -7.23 -19.36 1.73
C TYR A 341 -6.75 -17.95 1.40
N VAL A 342 -7.44 -16.95 1.97
CA VAL A 342 -7.14 -15.53 1.75
C VAL A 342 -7.01 -14.84 3.10
N THR A 343 -5.86 -14.22 3.38
CA THR A 343 -5.67 -13.38 4.56
C THR A 343 -6.01 -11.93 4.28
N THR A 344 -6.67 -11.26 5.25
CA THR A 344 -7.25 -9.92 5.08
C THR A 344 -7.19 -9.08 6.36
N THR A 345 -6.33 -9.47 7.32
CA THR A 345 -6.45 -8.99 8.71
C THR A 345 -5.57 -7.79 9.04
N GLY A 346 -4.50 -7.56 8.27
CA GLY A 346 -3.46 -6.59 8.61
C GLY A 346 -2.64 -6.97 9.86
N ASN A 347 -2.78 -8.21 10.35
CA ASN A 347 -2.06 -8.75 11.50
C ASN A 347 -0.89 -9.63 11.00
N LYS A 348 -0.33 -10.46 11.84
CA LYS A 348 0.75 -11.39 11.49
C LYS A 348 0.39 -12.82 11.86
N ASP A 349 1.08 -13.78 11.21
CA ASP A 349 1.01 -15.21 11.55
C ASP A 349 -0.42 -15.79 11.54
N ILE A 350 -1.26 -15.31 10.63
CA ILE A 350 -2.64 -15.79 10.47
C ILE A 350 -2.64 -17.18 9.85
N ILE A 351 -1.84 -17.38 8.79
CA ILE A 351 -1.58 -18.70 8.21
C ILE A 351 -0.16 -19.11 8.59
N THR A 352 -0.06 -20.03 9.55
CA THR A 352 1.23 -20.55 10.03
C THR A 352 1.74 -21.69 9.19
N LEU A 353 3.03 -22.05 9.34
CA LEU A 353 3.60 -23.26 8.75
C LEU A 353 2.78 -24.51 9.13
N LYS A 354 2.33 -24.61 10.38
CA LYS A 354 1.49 -25.73 10.86
C LYS A 354 0.20 -25.84 10.06
N HIS A 355 -0.46 -24.72 9.77
CA HIS A 355 -1.67 -24.69 8.95
C HIS A 355 -1.38 -25.15 7.53
N MET A 356 -0.34 -24.62 6.89
CA MET A 356 0.04 -24.98 5.51
C MET A 356 0.37 -26.47 5.35
N LEU A 357 1.06 -27.06 6.33
CA LEU A 357 1.36 -28.50 6.33
C LEU A 357 0.10 -29.38 6.48
N ALA A 358 -0.96 -28.87 7.12
CA ALA A 358 -2.21 -29.58 7.36
C ALA A 358 -3.26 -29.37 6.27
N MET A 359 -3.09 -28.40 5.38
CA MET A 359 -4.00 -28.13 4.27
C MET A 359 -4.16 -29.35 3.36
N LYS A 360 -5.27 -29.40 2.64
CA LYS A 360 -5.47 -30.42 1.61
C LYS A 360 -4.52 -30.19 0.43
N ASP A 361 -4.31 -31.25 -0.35
CA ASP A 361 -3.48 -31.15 -1.56
C ASP A 361 -4.01 -30.10 -2.53
N GLN A 362 -3.09 -29.32 -3.10
CA GLN A 362 -3.35 -28.25 -4.06
C GLN A 362 -4.21 -27.07 -3.52
N ALA A 363 -4.25 -26.87 -2.20
CA ALA A 363 -4.83 -25.66 -1.65
C ALA A 363 -4.08 -24.40 -2.14
N ILE A 364 -4.82 -23.36 -2.48
CA ILE A 364 -4.30 -22.06 -2.92
C ILE A 364 -4.26 -21.13 -1.72
N VAL A 365 -3.11 -20.54 -1.45
CA VAL A 365 -2.89 -19.61 -0.33
C VAL A 365 -2.49 -18.25 -0.90
N CYS A 366 -3.15 -17.21 -0.46
CA CYS A 366 -2.85 -15.84 -0.86
C CYS A 366 -3.19 -14.83 0.23
N ASN A 367 -2.67 -13.63 0.08
CA ASN A 367 -2.91 -12.50 0.93
C ASN A 367 -3.43 -11.31 0.11
N ILE A 368 -4.35 -10.52 0.65
CA ILE A 368 -4.78 -9.25 0.09
C ILE A 368 -4.58 -8.09 1.07
N GLY A 369 -4.01 -8.36 2.26
CA GLY A 369 -3.51 -7.35 3.18
C GLY A 369 -2.21 -6.71 2.68
N HIS A 370 -1.86 -5.56 3.22
CA HIS A 370 -0.74 -4.76 2.71
C HIS A 370 0.63 -5.46 2.81
N PHE A 371 0.92 -6.12 3.94
CA PHE A 371 2.19 -6.80 4.17
C PHE A 371 2.10 -8.33 4.06
N ASP A 372 3.25 -8.96 3.80
CA ASP A 372 3.42 -10.40 3.62
C ASP A 372 3.50 -11.20 4.94
N ASN A 373 3.52 -10.54 6.09
CA ASN A 373 3.67 -11.16 7.41
C ASN A 373 2.42 -11.90 7.92
N GLU A 374 1.29 -11.82 7.22
CA GLU A 374 0.09 -12.59 7.55
C GLU A 374 0.26 -14.09 7.29
N ILE A 375 1.17 -14.48 6.38
CA ILE A 375 1.49 -15.87 6.04
C ILE A 375 2.95 -16.14 6.40
N GLN A 376 3.22 -17.21 7.12
CA GLN A 376 4.59 -17.63 7.50
C GLN A 376 5.36 -18.19 6.30
N VAL A 377 5.63 -17.36 5.30
CA VAL A 377 6.31 -17.77 4.05
C VAL A 377 7.76 -18.13 4.30
N GLU A 378 8.47 -17.38 5.14
CA GLU A 378 9.87 -17.66 5.46
C GLU A 378 10.05 -19.00 6.21
N GLU A 379 9.13 -19.33 7.12
CA GLU A 379 9.10 -20.61 7.79
C GLU A 379 8.80 -21.74 6.82
N LEU A 380 7.92 -21.53 5.84
CA LEU A 380 7.63 -22.48 4.78
C LEU A 380 8.90 -22.75 3.93
N LYS A 381 9.58 -21.69 3.49
CA LYS A 381 10.81 -21.79 2.69
C LYS A 381 11.94 -22.54 3.44
N LYS A 382 12.06 -22.33 4.74
CA LYS A 382 13.08 -22.95 5.61
C LYS A 382 12.70 -24.36 6.09
N CYS A 383 11.47 -24.81 5.87
CA CYS A 383 11.00 -26.10 6.36
C CYS A 383 11.70 -27.26 5.65
N LYS A 384 12.29 -28.18 6.44
CA LYS A 384 12.99 -29.33 5.90
C LYS A 384 12.06 -30.24 5.08
N GLY A 385 12.45 -30.55 3.86
CA GLY A 385 11.70 -31.44 2.95
C GLY A 385 10.69 -30.67 2.06
N ILE A 386 10.63 -29.37 2.14
CA ILE A 386 9.94 -28.53 1.17
C ILE A 386 10.74 -28.50 -0.14
N ARG A 387 10.03 -28.53 -1.28
CA ARG A 387 10.57 -28.27 -2.61
C ARG A 387 9.70 -27.24 -3.31
N LEU A 388 10.32 -26.16 -3.75
CA LEU A 388 9.70 -25.11 -4.53
C LEU A 388 9.75 -25.44 -6.03
N GLU A 389 8.65 -25.15 -6.72
CA GLU A 389 8.53 -25.13 -8.17
C GLU A 389 7.81 -23.84 -8.59
N ASN A 390 8.50 -22.96 -9.28
CA ASN A 390 7.86 -21.77 -9.86
C ASN A 390 7.07 -22.19 -11.11
N ILE A 391 5.76 -21.92 -11.11
CA ILE A 391 4.87 -22.22 -12.25
C ILE A 391 4.94 -21.09 -13.28
N LYS A 392 4.84 -19.84 -12.81
CA LYS A 392 5.00 -18.59 -13.56
C LYS A 392 5.22 -17.43 -12.58
N PRO A 393 5.55 -16.23 -13.00
CA PRO A 393 5.73 -15.10 -12.09
C PRO A 393 4.58 -14.98 -11.08
N GLN A 394 4.91 -14.84 -9.80
CA GLN A 394 3.99 -14.74 -8.64
C GLN A 394 3.07 -15.95 -8.42
N TYR A 395 3.38 -17.10 -8.96
CA TYR A 395 2.62 -18.35 -8.78
C TYR A 395 3.56 -19.51 -8.52
N ASP A 396 3.72 -19.86 -7.25
CA ASP A 396 4.65 -20.87 -6.76
C ASP A 396 3.93 -22.10 -6.22
N ARG A 397 4.48 -23.27 -6.47
CA ARG A 397 4.05 -24.54 -5.91
C ARG A 397 5.07 -25.03 -4.90
N TYR A 398 4.60 -25.26 -3.69
CA TYR A 398 5.39 -25.83 -2.61
C TYR A 398 4.98 -27.30 -2.37
N PHE A 399 5.85 -28.24 -2.71
CA PHE A 399 5.67 -29.64 -2.33
C PHE A 399 5.98 -29.79 -0.85
N LEU A 400 5.02 -30.32 -0.10
CA LEU A 400 5.13 -30.51 1.34
C LEU A 400 6.02 -31.72 1.69
N PRO A 401 6.56 -31.82 2.92
CA PRO A 401 7.40 -32.93 3.32
C PRO A 401 6.76 -34.27 3.02
N GLY A 402 7.55 -35.21 2.42
CA GLY A 402 7.06 -36.50 1.94
C GLY A 402 6.52 -36.50 0.51
N GLY A 403 6.40 -35.33 -0.15
CA GLY A 403 6.13 -35.18 -1.59
C GLY A 403 4.75 -35.63 -2.07
N LYS A 404 3.84 -36.04 -1.17
CA LYS A 404 2.49 -36.49 -1.51
C LYS A 404 1.46 -35.37 -1.66
N LYS A 405 1.72 -34.23 -1.07
CA LYS A 405 0.87 -33.04 -1.09
C LYS A 405 1.68 -31.84 -1.54
N SER A 406 1.00 -30.89 -2.09
CA SER A 406 1.54 -29.56 -2.42
C SER A 406 0.50 -28.48 -2.13
N ILE A 407 0.96 -27.25 -1.96
CA ILE A 407 0.12 -26.07 -1.90
C ILE A 407 0.63 -25.06 -2.93
N TYR A 408 -0.24 -24.15 -3.33
CA TYR A 408 0.11 -23.01 -4.17
C TYR A 408 0.15 -21.74 -3.32
N LEU A 409 1.21 -20.95 -3.47
CA LEU A 409 1.35 -19.63 -2.85
C LEU A 409 1.39 -18.57 -3.95
N LEU A 410 0.56 -17.55 -3.81
CA LEU A 410 0.47 -16.45 -4.78
C LEU A 410 1.21 -15.21 -4.26
N ALA A 411 1.88 -14.53 -5.19
CA ALA A 411 2.60 -13.27 -4.95
C ALA A 411 3.58 -13.31 -3.76
N ASP A 412 4.14 -14.50 -3.48
CA ASP A 412 5.04 -14.73 -2.33
C ASP A 412 4.45 -14.26 -0.98
N GLY A 413 3.12 -14.41 -0.81
CA GLY A 413 2.39 -13.94 0.38
C GLY A 413 2.08 -12.44 0.40
N ARG A 414 2.49 -11.69 -0.61
CA ARG A 414 2.18 -10.26 -0.78
C ARG A 414 0.81 -10.06 -1.41
N LEU A 415 0.42 -8.81 -1.67
CA LEU A 415 -0.89 -8.45 -2.25
C LEU A 415 -1.17 -9.19 -3.57
N VAL A 416 -2.10 -10.15 -3.54
CA VAL A 416 -2.45 -10.98 -4.70
C VAL A 416 -3.07 -10.17 -5.84
N ASN A 417 -3.87 -9.16 -5.52
CA ASN A 417 -4.55 -8.32 -6.50
C ASN A 417 -3.60 -7.42 -7.30
N LEU A 418 -2.49 -7.01 -6.73
CA LEU A 418 -1.45 -6.20 -7.38
C LEU A 418 -0.30 -7.06 -7.92
N GLY A 419 0.11 -8.07 -7.17
CA GLY A 419 1.17 -8.99 -7.61
C GLY A 419 0.76 -9.82 -8.82
N CYS A 420 -0.45 -10.37 -8.80
CA CYS A 420 -0.95 -11.26 -9.86
C CYS A 420 -1.88 -10.58 -10.88
N ALA A 421 -2.36 -9.35 -10.60
CA ALA A 421 -3.23 -8.59 -11.48
C ALA A 421 -2.85 -7.09 -11.49
N THR A 422 -3.82 -6.19 -11.62
CA THR A 422 -3.62 -4.76 -11.80
C THR A 422 -4.18 -3.90 -10.65
N GLY A 423 -4.61 -4.54 -9.56
CA GLY A 423 -5.15 -3.87 -8.37
C GLY A 423 -6.62 -3.47 -8.51
N HIS A 424 -6.99 -2.45 -7.76
CA HIS A 424 -8.37 -1.95 -7.71
C HIS A 424 -8.76 -1.18 -8.98
N PRO A 425 -10.05 -1.19 -9.37
CA PRO A 425 -10.52 -0.48 -10.55
C PRO A 425 -10.46 1.05 -10.39
N SER A 426 -10.35 1.75 -11.51
CA SER A 426 -10.11 3.20 -11.56
C SER A 426 -11.15 4.02 -10.81
N PHE A 427 -12.43 3.67 -10.90
CA PHE A 427 -13.50 4.43 -10.25
C PHE A 427 -13.37 4.43 -8.72
N VAL A 428 -13.05 3.27 -8.12
CA VAL A 428 -12.87 3.18 -6.66
C VAL A 428 -11.57 3.85 -6.23
N MET A 429 -10.49 3.73 -7.01
CA MET A 429 -9.24 4.45 -6.73
C MET A 429 -9.40 5.97 -6.89
N SER A 430 -10.33 6.42 -7.71
CA SER A 430 -10.69 7.85 -7.77
C SER A 430 -11.17 8.37 -6.42
N THR A 431 -11.94 7.59 -5.64
CA THR A 431 -12.38 8.02 -4.31
C THR A 431 -11.19 8.17 -3.35
N SER A 432 -10.30 7.20 -3.28
CA SER A 432 -9.10 7.23 -2.45
C SER A 432 -8.16 8.37 -2.85
N PHE A 433 -7.87 8.51 -4.13
CA PHE A 433 -6.89 9.48 -4.60
C PHE A 433 -7.40 10.92 -4.61
N THR A 434 -8.72 11.11 -4.69
CA THR A 434 -9.32 12.43 -4.44
C THR A 434 -9.13 12.83 -2.98
N ASN A 435 -9.29 11.90 -2.03
CA ASN A 435 -8.95 12.14 -0.62
C ASN A 435 -7.47 12.52 -0.46
N GLN A 436 -6.54 11.81 -1.14
CA GLN A 436 -5.11 12.13 -1.10
C GLN A 436 -4.81 13.53 -1.63
N ALA A 437 -5.35 13.89 -2.80
CA ALA A 437 -5.14 15.21 -3.38
C ALA A 437 -5.66 16.33 -2.47
N LEU A 438 -6.86 16.17 -1.92
CA LEU A 438 -7.45 17.14 -0.99
C LEU A 438 -6.66 17.21 0.33
N ALA A 439 -6.18 16.08 0.86
CA ALA A 439 -5.33 16.03 2.05
C ALA A 439 -4.00 16.79 1.84
N GLN A 440 -3.36 16.64 0.68
CA GLN A 440 -2.14 17.40 0.36
C GLN A 440 -2.38 18.90 0.28
N ILE A 441 -3.49 19.32 -0.33
CA ILE A 441 -3.88 20.75 -0.37
C ILE A 441 -4.11 21.26 1.05
N ASP A 442 -4.88 20.55 1.85
CA ASP A 442 -5.26 20.94 3.21
C ASP A 442 -4.04 21.01 4.15
N LEU A 443 -3.18 19.99 4.12
CA LEU A 443 -1.92 19.98 4.89
C LEU A 443 -1.03 21.16 4.55
N TRP A 444 -0.98 21.57 3.29
CA TRP A 444 -0.14 22.71 2.89
C TRP A 444 -0.76 24.06 3.24
N GLN A 445 -2.02 24.26 2.89
CA GLN A 445 -2.70 25.54 3.11
C GLN A 445 -2.95 25.83 4.58
N ASN A 446 -3.28 24.80 5.37
CA ASN A 446 -3.63 24.90 6.79
C ASN A 446 -2.52 24.44 7.75
N LYS A 447 -1.27 24.33 7.27
CA LYS A 447 -0.13 23.81 8.03
C LYS A 447 0.10 24.44 9.41
N SER A 448 -0.27 25.71 9.58
CA SER A 448 -0.15 26.41 10.87
C SER A 448 -1.22 26.01 11.90
N SER A 449 -2.32 25.38 11.45
CA SER A 449 -3.42 24.95 12.31
C SER A 449 -3.22 23.53 12.84
N TYR A 450 -2.33 22.76 12.22
CA TYR A 450 -2.07 21.37 12.57
C TYR A 450 -0.98 21.23 13.64
N LYS A 451 -1.24 20.38 14.62
CA LYS A 451 -0.24 19.88 15.57
C LYS A 451 0.36 18.57 15.04
N LYS A 452 1.47 18.14 15.63
CA LYS A 452 2.13 16.86 15.30
C LYS A 452 1.32 15.69 15.89
N THR A 453 0.22 15.35 15.26
CA THR A 453 -0.66 14.23 15.59
C THR A 453 -1.37 13.72 14.33
N VAL A 454 -2.13 12.64 14.46
CA VAL A 454 -2.88 12.03 13.36
C VAL A 454 -4.29 12.63 13.31
N TYR A 455 -4.67 13.11 12.15
CA TYR A 455 -5.98 13.65 11.85
C TYR A 455 -6.69 12.77 10.82
N ARG A 456 -8.00 12.84 10.79
CA ARG A 456 -8.82 12.36 9.66
C ARG A 456 -9.18 13.53 8.77
N LEU A 457 -9.43 13.26 7.51
CA LEU A 457 -9.94 14.29 6.61
C LEU A 457 -11.28 14.83 7.16
N PRO A 458 -11.48 16.16 7.22
CA PRO A 458 -12.73 16.74 7.67
C PRO A 458 -13.94 16.17 6.94
N LYS A 459 -15.07 15.96 7.65
CA LYS A 459 -16.28 15.36 7.11
C LYS A 459 -16.80 16.07 5.86
N VAL A 460 -16.67 17.39 5.82
CA VAL A 460 -17.06 18.19 4.67
C VAL A 460 -16.27 17.83 3.41
N LEU A 461 -14.99 17.50 3.54
CA LEU A 461 -14.15 17.07 2.41
C LEU A 461 -14.44 15.62 2.01
N ASP A 462 -14.70 14.73 2.97
CA ASP A 462 -15.12 13.35 2.72
C ASP A 462 -16.45 13.29 1.93
N GLU A 463 -17.43 14.15 2.31
CA GLU A 463 -18.68 14.31 1.55
C GLU A 463 -18.46 14.95 0.17
N GLU A 464 -17.50 15.88 0.04
CA GLU A 464 -17.14 16.47 -1.26
C GLU A 464 -16.58 15.40 -2.20
N VAL A 465 -15.72 14.52 -1.72
CA VAL A 465 -15.23 13.37 -2.50
C VAL A 465 -16.40 12.58 -3.06
N ALA A 466 -17.39 12.20 -2.22
CA ALA A 466 -18.56 11.48 -2.69
C ALA A 466 -19.33 12.26 -3.77
N ARG A 467 -19.59 13.55 -3.56
CA ARG A 467 -20.31 14.42 -4.51
C ARG A 467 -19.65 14.45 -5.89
N LEU A 468 -18.32 14.54 -5.95
CA LEU A 468 -17.57 14.60 -7.20
C LEU A 468 -17.71 13.31 -8.07
N HIS A 469 -18.20 12.22 -7.49
CA HIS A 469 -18.38 10.94 -8.18
C HIS A 469 -19.81 10.68 -8.64
N LEU A 470 -20.81 11.35 -8.05
CA LEU A 470 -22.23 11.02 -8.25
C LEU A 470 -22.71 11.24 -9.68
N ASP A 471 -22.30 12.34 -10.30
CA ASP A 471 -22.73 12.69 -11.66
C ASP A 471 -22.28 11.62 -12.69
N LYS A 472 -21.08 11.06 -12.51
CA LYS A 472 -20.53 10.03 -13.39
C LYS A 472 -21.41 8.79 -13.48
N ILE A 473 -22.04 8.43 -12.35
CA ILE A 473 -22.92 7.25 -12.25
C ILE A 473 -24.42 7.60 -12.30
N GLY A 474 -24.73 8.84 -12.68
CA GLY A 474 -26.11 9.29 -12.90
C GLY A 474 -26.96 9.45 -11.61
N VAL A 475 -26.34 9.56 -10.44
CA VAL A 475 -27.03 9.70 -9.16
C VAL A 475 -27.53 11.12 -8.97
N LYS A 476 -28.80 11.27 -8.59
CA LYS A 476 -29.44 12.52 -8.22
C LYS A 476 -29.79 12.53 -6.73
N LEU A 477 -29.18 13.43 -5.98
CA LEU A 477 -29.46 13.55 -4.55
C LEU A 477 -30.79 14.25 -4.30
N THR A 478 -31.55 13.75 -3.33
CA THR A 478 -32.67 14.47 -2.71
C THR A 478 -32.12 15.67 -1.92
N LYS A 479 -32.78 16.81 -2.01
CA LYS A 479 -32.42 18.01 -1.26
C LYS A 479 -33.30 18.14 -0.02
N LEU A 480 -32.68 18.44 1.12
CA LEU A 480 -33.42 18.77 2.34
C LEU A 480 -34.15 20.08 2.15
N THR A 481 -35.39 20.18 2.64
CA THR A 481 -36.06 21.45 2.86
C THR A 481 -35.45 22.13 4.09
N LYS A 482 -35.72 23.42 4.26
CA LYS A 482 -35.27 24.16 5.45
C LYS A 482 -35.86 23.56 6.72
N ASP A 483 -37.14 23.20 6.72
CA ASP A 483 -37.83 22.62 7.87
C ASP A 483 -37.25 21.25 8.25
N GLN A 484 -36.88 20.44 7.25
CA GLN A 484 -36.21 19.14 7.49
C GLN A 484 -34.81 19.33 8.07
N ALA A 485 -34.03 20.28 7.56
CA ALA A 485 -32.72 20.60 8.05
C ALA A 485 -32.75 21.13 9.50
N GLU A 486 -33.72 22.01 9.80
CA GLU A 486 -33.96 22.52 11.14
C GLU A 486 -34.38 21.41 12.12
N TYR A 487 -35.31 20.55 11.72
CA TYR A 487 -35.72 19.39 12.52
C TYR A 487 -34.55 18.46 12.88
N LEU A 488 -33.62 18.24 11.94
CA LEU A 488 -32.43 17.40 12.14
C LEU A 488 -31.29 18.14 12.85
N GLY A 489 -31.34 19.46 12.95
CA GLY A 489 -30.26 20.29 13.50
C GLY A 489 -28.98 20.30 12.64
N ILE A 490 -29.11 20.15 11.30
CA ILE A 490 -27.99 20.11 10.35
C ILE A 490 -28.16 21.14 9.23
N PRO A 491 -27.06 21.55 8.55
CA PRO A 491 -27.16 22.42 7.38
C PRO A 491 -27.88 21.75 6.20
N VAL A 492 -28.61 22.52 5.39
CA VAL A 492 -29.32 22.03 4.19
C VAL A 492 -28.37 21.31 3.20
N ASN A 493 -27.13 21.74 3.11
CA ASN A 493 -26.14 21.23 2.16
C ASN A 493 -25.06 20.33 2.80
N GLY A 494 -25.28 19.92 4.06
CA GLY A 494 -24.34 19.10 4.82
C GLY A 494 -23.28 19.93 5.59
N PRO A 495 -22.39 19.29 6.32
CA PRO A 495 -22.29 17.82 6.44
C PRO A 495 -23.54 17.20 7.09
N TYR A 496 -23.96 16.05 6.55
CA TYR A 496 -25.20 15.38 6.99
C TYR A 496 -25.02 14.52 8.23
N LYS A 497 -23.79 14.24 8.61
CA LYS A 497 -23.42 13.46 9.80
C LYS A 497 -22.34 14.17 10.59
N PRO A 498 -22.31 14.04 11.92
CA PRO A 498 -21.26 14.61 12.75
C PRO A 498 -19.90 13.94 12.49
N GLU A 499 -18.81 14.61 12.86
CA GLU A 499 -17.43 14.17 12.62
C GLU A 499 -17.13 12.76 13.16
N HIS A 500 -17.74 12.37 14.27
CA HIS A 500 -17.53 11.05 14.89
C HIS A 500 -18.32 9.92 14.23
N TYR A 501 -19.29 10.21 13.38
CA TYR A 501 -20.13 9.18 12.76
C TYR A 501 -19.35 8.32 11.77
N ARG A 502 -19.55 7.01 11.85
CA ARG A 502 -19.03 5.99 10.93
C ARG A 502 -20.19 5.30 10.23
N TYR A 503 -20.13 5.21 8.89
CA TYR A 503 -21.12 4.51 8.07
C TYR A 503 -21.01 3.00 8.21
#